data_7690a8636f18327f9ffc7b6e34f7d83d
#
_entry.id   7690a8636f18327f9ffc7b6e34f7d83d
#
_cell.length_a   1.000
_cell.length_b   1.000
_cell.length_c   1.000
_cell.angle_alpha   90.00
_cell.angle_beta   90.00
_cell.angle_gamma   90.00
#
_symmetry.space_group_name_H-M   'P 1'
#
loop_
_entity.id
_entity.type
_entity.pdbx_description
1 polymer ?
#
loop_
_entity_poly.entity_id
_entity_poly.type
_entity_poly.pdbx_seq_one_letter_code
_entity_poly.pdbx_strand_id
1 'polypeptide(L)'
;MSRLATKSLKGLRLRPSLPSTSPASPWLAATRLRRYASNEHKGNFKGQMVQSITQRLEREKADLERLGNLGEKKAVGINWSITASKSPFPPPSLPSSPSPAPSDPPPVVLMFGGMTYFLGTTRPHDPDPSSTLPLSATVPPRHKTGKASLEAAWADFVDIVGEANVSTLPDNLHAHSTSEWSSHPADPSQRPFCVVYPSTTDEVSLIMKVCHARRIPVVGYSGGTSLEGHFTPTRGGISIDFAHMNQIVALHKEDLDVVVQPAVGWESLNEELAEHNLFFPPDPGPGAMIGGMVGTGCSGTNAYRYGTMREWVLSLTVVLADGTVIKTRQRPRKSSAGYDLTKLFIGSEGTLGLVTEATLKVTVKPASSSVAVASFGSIREAADCVARVVGDGVPVAAVEILDDDQMRFINAAGATTRQWKEAPTIFFKFSGTAAGVKEQVALVRGLAKANGGLSFDFARSEDEMTELWSARKEALWSTMAVKKPGEHVWTGDVAVPMSRLPDIIEETKRDLKSSGLTSSIVGHVGDGNFHIILVYSDKERVLAEDCVHRMVKRAIEMEGTVTVCFLR
;
A
#
# COMPACT_ATOMS: atom_id res chain seq x y z
N MET A 1 30.42 -60.18 17.09
CA MET A 1 30.42 -61.39 16.22
C MET A 1 29.77 -60.95 14.91
N SER A 2 30.60 -60.61 13.94
CA SER A 2 31.02 -61.33 12.73
C SER A 2 29.86 -61.55 11.75
N ARG A 3 29.90 -61.21 10.49
CA ARG A 3 30.87 -61.05 9.40
C ARG A 3 30.13 -60.39 8.26
N LEU A 4 30.61 -59.32 7.60
CA LEU A 4 31.38 -59.34 6.32
C LEU A 4 30.84 -60.22 5.21
N ALA A 5 30.41 -59.56 4.10
CA ALA A 5 30.82 -59.96 2.76
C ALA A 5 30.64 -58.82 1.72
N THR A 6 31.75 -58.40 1.18
CA THR A 6 32.01 -57.57 0.01
C THR A 6 31.80 -58.32 -1.30
N LYS A 7 31.34 -57.61 -2.37
CA LYS A 7 31.72 -57.84 -3.80
C LYS A 7 31.36 -56.53 -4.54
N SER A 8 32.25 -55.75 -4.97
CA SER A 8 33.21 -55.67 -6.09
C SER A 8 32.61 -55.65 -7.50
N LEU A 9 32.62 -54.44 -8.07
CA LEU A 9 33.18 -53.98 -9.35
C LEU A 9 32.51 -54.36 -10.71
N LYS A 10 32.17 -53.35 -11.45
CA LYS A 10 32.76 -52.83 -12.76
C LYS A 10 31.62 -52.06 -13.48
N GLY A 11 31.67 -50.75 -13.65
CA GLY A 11 32.42 -50.13 -14.75
C GLY A 11 31.50 -49.88 -15.94
N LEU A 12 30.86 -48.69 -16.00
CA LEU A 12 30.47 -48.12 -17.31
C LEU A 12 30.50 -46.58 -17.18
N ARG A 13 31.38 -45.98 -17.97
CA ARG A 13 31.42 -44.53 -18.22
C ARG A 13 30.22 -44.15 -19.06
N LEU A 14 29.40 -43.22 -18.58
CA LEU A 14 28.51 -42.45 -19.44
C LEU A 14 28.80 -40.97 -19.23
N ARG A 15 29.00 -40.27 -20.35
CA ARG A 15 29.23 -38.83 -20.43
C ARG A 15 27.99 -38.09 -19.93
N PRO A 16 28.11 -36.94 -19.23
CA PRO A 16 26.96 -36.09 -18.95
C PRO A 16 26.59 -35.33 -20.23
N SER A 17 25.40 -35.59 -20.74
CA SER A 17 24.74 -34.74 -21.73
C SER A 17 24.11 -33.58 -20.98
N LEU A 18 24.48 -32.35 -21.33
CA LEU A 18 23.84 -31.12 -20.92
C LEU A 18 22.35 -31.13 -21.33
N PRO A 19 21.41 -30.80 -20.47
CA PRO A 19 20.06 -30.52 -20.91
C PRO A 19 20.03 -29.15 -21.60
N SER A 20 19.55 -29.16 -22.82
CA SER A 20 19.21 -27.97 -23.59
C SER A 20 18.13 -27.20 -22.88
N THR A 21 18.44 -25.96 -22.47
CA THR A 21 17.45 -24.98 -22.02
C THR A 21 16.63 -24.55 -23.25
N SER A 22 15.44 -25.09 -23.39
CA SER A 22 14.42 -24.46 -24.23
C SER A 22 13.74 -23.35 -23.42
N PRO A 23 13.57 -22.14 -23.96
CA PRO A 23 12.89 -21.05 -23.26
C PRO A 23 11.40 -21.43 -23.09
N ALA A 24 10.91 -21.33 -21.87
CA ALA A 24 9.51 -21.50 -21.58
C ALA A 24 8.69 -20.53 -22.43
N SER A 25 7.76 -21.07 -23.19
CA SER A 25 6.95 -20.35 -24.16
C SER A 25 6.06 -19.31 -23.44
N PRO A 26 6.02 -18.05 -23.89
CA PRO A 26 5.16 -16.98 -23.36
C PRO A 26 3.65 -17.27 -23.51
N TRP A 27 3.28 -18.35 -24.18
CA TRP A 27 1.88 -18.70 -24.52
C TRP A 27 1.01 -19.16 -23.34
N LEU A 28 1.60 -19.66 -22.25
CA LEU A 28 0.84 -20.15 -21.10
C LEU A 28 0.24 -19.02 -20.25
N ALA A 29 0.90 -17.88 -20.16
CA ALA A 29 0.36 -16.70 -19.46
C ALA A 29 -0.79 -16.06 -20.26
N ALA A 30 -0.62 -15.95 -21.58
CA ALA A 30 -1.65 -15.40 -22.47
C ALA A 30 -2.91 -16.28 -22.55
N THR A 31 -2.79 -17.60 -22.38
CA THR A 31 -3.93 -18.52 -22.46
C THR A 31 -4.77 -18.49 -21.18
N ARG A 32 -4.19 -18.22 -20.01
CA ARG A 32 -4.95 -18.01 -18.77
C ARG A 32 -5.70 -16.68 -18.77
N LEU A 33 -5.09 -15.61 -19.28
CA LEU A 33 -5.76 -14.30 -19.43
C LEU A 33 -6.89 -14.33 -20.46
N ARG A 34 -6.78 -15.11 -21.54
CA ARG A 34 -7.89 -15.26 -22.51
C ARG A 34 -9.12 -15.95 -21.92
N ARG A 35 -9.00 -16.83 -20.93
CA ARG A 35 -10.17 -17.43 -20.24
C ARG A 35 -10.92 -16.42 -19.38
N TYR A 36 -10.27 -15.36 -18.90
CA TYR A 36 -10.93 -14.26 -18.19
C TYR A 36 -11.52 -13.19 -19.13
N ALA A 37 -10.98 -13.04 -20.33
CA ALA A 37 -11.41 -12.03 -21.30
C ALA A 37 -12.58 -12.49 -22.20
N SER A 38 -12.97 -13.76 -22.18
CA SER A 38 -14.00 -14.31 -23.06
C SER A 38 -15.43 -14.23 -22.52
N ASN A 39 -15.65 -13.69 -21.34
CA ASN A 39 -17.00 -13.37 -20.85
C ASN A 39 -17.35 -11.95 -21.33
N GLU A 40 -18.09 -11.87 -22.43
CA GLU A 40 -18.67 -10.65 -22.97
C GLU A 40 -19.63 -9.99 -21.98
N HIS A 41 -19.11 -9.03 -21.21
CA HIS A 41 -19.94 -8.02 -20.58
C HIS A 41 -19.37 -6.64 -20.98
N LYS A 42 -19.79 -6.14 -22.12
CA LYS A 42 -19.59 -4.76 -22.55
C LYS A 42 -20.24 -3.83 -21.52
N GLY A 43 -19.43 -2.99 -20.89
CA GLY A 43 -19.90 -1.95 -19.95
C GLY A 43 -19.75 -2.29 -18.47
N ASN A 44 -19.09 -3.37 -18.09
CA ASN A 44 -18.85 -3.74 -16.70
C ASN A 44 -17.45 -3.29 -16.24
N PHE A 45 -17.38 -2.72 -15.04
CA PHE A 45 -16.18 -2.26 -14.35
C PHE A 45 -15.03 -3.31 -14.33
N LYS A 46 -15.36 -4.59 -14.19
CA LYS A 46 -14.41 -5.71 -14.32
C LYS A 46 -13.69 -5.69 -15.69
N GLY A 47 -14.38 -5.27 -16.75
CA GLY A 47 -13.80 -5.08 -18.08
C GLY A 47 -12.82 -3.91 -18.15
N GLN A 48 -13.10 -2.82 -17.47
CA GLN A 48 -12.22 -1.63 -17.45
C GLN A 48 -10.95 -1.90 -16.63
N MET A 49 -11.06 -2.58 -15.51
CA MET A 49 -9.90 -3.00 -14.71
C MET A 49 -9.02 -4.01 -15.48
N VAL A 50 -9.63 -5.01 -16.13
CA VAL A 50 -8.90 -5.94 -17.01
C VAL A 50 -8.26 -5.18 -18.17
N GLN A 51 -8.94 -4.18 -18.74
CA GLN A 51 -8.40 -3.37 -19.83
C GLN A 51 -7.24 -2.47 -19.36
N SER A 52 -7.31 -1.91 -18.16
CA SER A 52 -6.22 -1.15 -17.54
C SER A 52 -5.01 -2.06 -17.24
N ILE A 53 -5.24 -3.25 -16.69
CA ILE A 53 -4.20 -4.24 -16.44
C ILE A 53 -3.62 -4.76 -17.77
N THR A 54 -4.45 -5.01 -18.77
CA THR A 54 -4.01 -5.47 -20.10
C THR A 54 -3.17 -4.41 -20.81
N GLN A 55 -3.58 -3.15 -20.78
CA GLN A 55 -2.80 -2.04 -21.33
C GLN A 55 -1.47 -1.86 -20.61
N ARG A 56 -1.43 -2.10 -19.30
CA ARG A 56 -0.20 -2.07 -18.50
C ARG A 56 0.74 -3.21 -18.88
N LEU A 57 0.22 -4.44 -18.99
CA LEU A 57 1.00 -5.62 -19.42
C LEU A 57 1.49 -5.50 -20.87
N GLU A 58 0.74 -4.85 -21.76
CA GLU A 58 1.18 -4.57 -23.12
C GLU A 58 2.32 -3.54 -23.17
N ARG A 59 2.30 -2.54 -22.26
CA ARG A 59 3.41 -1.59 -22.07
C ARG A 59 4.66 -2.30 -21.53
N GLU A 60 4.51 -3.09 -20.47
CA GLU A 60 5.61 -3.88 -19.89
C GLU A 60 6.24 -4.83 -20.94
N LYS A 61 5.42 -5.42 -21.80
CA LYS A 61 5.90 -6.26 -22.90
C LYS A 61 6.67 -5.45 -23.97
N ALA A 62 6.17 -4.27 -24.32
CA ALA A 62 6.85 -3.37 -25.27
C ALA A 62 8.18 -2.85 -24.70
N ASP A 63 8.25 -2.59 -23.39
CA ASP A 63 9.47 -2.16 -22.70
C ASP A 63 10.48 -3.31 -22.59
N LEU A 64 10.05 -4.55 -22.34
CA LEU A 64 10.90 -5.75 -22.38
C LEU A 64 11.46 -6.00 -23.79
N GLU A 65 10.68 -5.79 -24.84
CA GLU A 65 11.16 -5.87 -26.24
C GLU A 65 12.17 -4.76 -26.57
N ARG A 66 12.00 -3.55 -26.01
CA ARG A 66 12.99 -2.46 -26.12
C ARG A 66 14.28 -2.78 -25.39
N LEU A 67 14.21 -3.34 -24.18
CA LEU A 67 15.38 -3.75 -23.39
C LEU A 67 16.13 -4.92 -24.04
N GLY A 68 15.42 -5.88 -24.63
CA GLY A 68 16.01 -6.98 -25.41
C GLY A 68 16.82 -6.50 -26.62
N ASN A 69 16.41 -5.40 -27.24
CA ASN A 69 17.14 -4.80 -28.38
C ASN A 69 18.32 -3.91 -27.96
N LEU A 70 18.46 -3.54 -26.67
CA LEU A 70 19.59 -2.77 -26.13
C LEU A 70 20.74 -3.65 -25.62
N GLY A 71 20.53 -4.96 -25.50
CA GLY A 71 21.48 -5.94 -24.94
C GLY A 71 22.72 -6.26 -25.80
N GLU A 72 22.85 -5.72 -27.01
CA GLU A 72 23.99 -6.02 -27.91
C GLU A 72 25.03 -4.90 -28.06
N LYS A 73 25.09 -3.88 -27.20
CA LYS A 73 26.15 -2.85 -27.26
C LYS A 73 26.97 -2.72 -25.99
N LYS A 74 28.10 -3.47 -26.00
CA LYS A 74 29.38 -3.22 -25.31
C LYS A 74 29.37 -2.98 -23.79
N ALA A 75 29.78 -4.01 -23.07
CA ALA A 75 30.41 -3.90 -21.76
C ALA A 75 31.73 -3.10 -21.85
N VAL A 76 31.75 -1.90 -21.26
CA VAL A 76 32.98 -1.17 -20.95
C VAL A 76 33.19 -1.29 -19.45
N GLY A 77 34.21 -2.06 -19.04
CA GLY A 77 34.62 -2.22 -17.66
C GLY A 77 35.22 -0.93 -17.12
N ILE A 78 34.66 -0.42 -16.04
CA ILE A 78 35.24 0.67 -15.24
C ILE A 78 35.81 0.07 -13.98
N ASN A 79 37.13 0.12 -13.89
CA ASN A 79 37.92 -0.34 -12.75
C ASN A 79 37.99 0.76 -11.70
N TRP A 80 37.44 0.57 -10.52
CA TRP A 80 37.55 1.52 -9.39
C TRP A 80 38.74 1.14 -8.52
N SER A 81 39.84 1.86 -8.66
CA SER A 81 40.95 1.85 -7.69
C SER A 81 40.73 2.96 -6.67
N ILE A 82 40.56 2.61 -5.40
CA ILE A 82 40.47 3.51 -4.28
C ILE A 82 41.89 3.96 -3.92
N THR A 83 42.24 5.21 -4.23
CA THR A 83 43.42 5.87 -3.70
C THR A 83 42.98 6.81 -2.56
N ALA A 84 43.38 6.46 -1.34
CA ALA A 84 43.20 7.32 -0.18
C ALA A 84 44.16 8.51 -0.29
N SER A 85 43.65 9.72 -0.51
CA SER A 85 44.44 10.95 -0.44
C SER A 85 44.42 11.48 0.99
N LYS A 86 45.61 11.55 1.58
CA LYS A 86 45.87 12.26 2.83
C LYS A 86 45.75 13.75 2.60
N SER A 87 44.87 14.40 3.34
CA SER A 87 44.75 15.86 3.40
C SER A 87 45.90 16.44 4.24
N PRO A 88 46.63 17.45 3.74
CA PRO A 88 47.59 18.22 4.53
C PRO A 88 46.99 19.58 4.88
N PHE A 89 46.41 19.76 6.04
CA PHE A 89 46.26 21.10 6.62
C PHE A 89 47.16 21.20 7.84
N PRO A 90 48.10 22.19 7.89
CA PRO A 90 48.86 22.49 9.09
C PRO A 90 47.99 23.24 10.10
N PRO A 91 48.28 23.13 11.42
CA PRO A 91 47.53 23.84 12.44
C PRO A 91 47.80 25.36 12.34
N PRO A 92 46.81 26.22 12.64
CA PRO A 92 46.98 27.65 12.61
C PRO A 92 47.91 28.13 13.75
N SER A 93 48.99 28.81 13.38
CA SER A 93 49.85 29.54 14.31
C SER A 93 49.13 30.80 14.83
N LEU A 94 49.13 31.01 16.13
CA LEU A 94 48.62 32.20 16.80
C LEU A 94 49.50 33.42 16.46
N PRO A 95 48.94 34.55 16.02
CA PRO A 95 49.69 35.80 15.97
C PRO A 95 49.62 36.49 17.33
N SER A 96 50.80 36.72 17.90
CA SER A 96 51.00 37.59 19.05
C SER A 96 51.20 39.03 18.54
N SER A 97 50.15 39.84 18.58
CA SER A 97 50.26 41.30 18.66
C SER A 97 48.99 41.94 19.15
N PRO A 98 49.03 42.95 20.03
CA PRO A 98 47.80 43.54 20.59
C PRO A 98 47.13 44.40 19.52
N SER A 99 45.84 44.09 19.29
CA SER A 99 44.96 44.89 18.46
C SER A 99 44.72 46.27 19.07
N PRO A 100 44.69 47.36 18.29
CA PRO A 100 44.20 48.63 18.78
C PRO A 100 42.73 48.53 19.18
N ALA A 101 42.35 49.24 20.24
CA ALA A 101 40.99 49.33 20.73
C ALA A 101 40.00 49.68 19.59
N PRO A 102 38.79 49.09 19.55
CA PRO A 102 37.83 49.42 18.52
C PRO A 102 37.43 50.88 18.64
N SER A 103 37.65 51.67 17.60
CA SER A 103 37.10 53.01 17.46
C SER A 103 35.58 52.91 17.37
N ASP A 104 34.86 53.75 18.08
CA ASP A 104 33.40 53.83 18.03
C ASP A 104 32.91 53.93 16.58
N PRO A 105 31.94 53.12 16.16
CA PRO A 105 31.42 53.16 14.81
C PRO A 105 30.81 54.55 14.53
N PRO A 106 31.02 55.12 13.33
CA PRO A 106 30.46 56.43 13.01
C PRO A 106 28.94 56.44 13.19
N PRO A 107 28.34 57.54 13.70
CA PRO A 107 26.93 57.63 14.02
C PRO A 107 26.00 57.25 12.86
N VAL A 108 26.43 57.37 11.64
CA VAL A 108 25.69 56.91 10.43
C VAL A 108 25.55 55.38 10.38
N VAL A 109 26.55 54.61 10.83
CA VAL A 109 26.49 53.13 10.86
C VAL A 109 25.56 52.68 11.96
N LEU A 110 25.52 53.35 13.12
CA LEU A 110 24.57 53.07 14.20
C LEU A 110 23.14 53.44 13.79
N MET A 111 22.94 54.58 13.10
CA MET A 111 21.62 54.95 12.57
C MET A 111 21.10 53.97 11.52
N PHE A 112 21.95 53.59 10.55
CA PHE A 112 21.55 52.59 9.52
C PHE A 112 21.33 51.21 10.13
N GLY A 113 22.21 50.79 11.05
CA GLY A 113 22.05 49.53 11.78
C GLY A 113 20.77 49.50 12.64
N GLY A 114 20.48 50.60 13.36
CA GLY A 114 19.26 50.76 14.12
C GLY A 114 18.00 50.80 13.26
N MET A 115 18.06 51.50 12.12
CA MET A 115 16.92 51.56 11.18
C MET A 115 16.65 50.23 10.47
N THR A 116 17.68 49.50 10.07
CA THR A 116 17.53 48.16 9.46
C THR A 116 17.08 47.14 10.49
N TYR A 117 17.56 47.23 11.72
CA TYR A 117 17.05 46.40 12.83
C TYR A 117 15.55 46.68 13.11
N PHE A 118 15.17 47.97 13.22
CA PHE A 118 13.80 48.36 13.42
C PHE A 118 12.90 47.95 12.26
N LEU A 119 13.32 48.13 11.01
CA LEU A 119 12.59 47.65 9.82
C LEU A 119 12.53 46.12 9.79
N GLY A 120 13.52 45.41 10.29
CA GLY A 120 13.50 43.96 10.46
C GLY A 120 12.50 43.48 11.51
N THR A 121 12.40 44.18 12.65
CA THR A 121 11.46 43.84 13.73
C THR A 121 10.01 44.23 13.43
N THR A 122 9.78 45.21 12.53
CA THR A 122 8.43 45.61 12.08
C THR A 122 7.90 44.78 10.92
N ARG A 123 8.73 43.95 10.28
CA ARG A 123 8.21 42.97 9.32
C ARG A 123 7.48 41.89 10.08
N PRO A 124 6.23 41.57 9.69
CA PRO A 124 5.57 40.40 10.26
C PRO A 124 6.46 39.19 9.96
N HIS A 125 7.04 38.61 11.00
CA HIS A 125 7.62 37.28 10.90
C HIS A 125 6.45 36.33 10.61
N ASP A 126 6.58 35.58 9.51
CA ASP A 126 5.76 34.37 9.39
C ASP A 126 6.05 33.58 10.68
N PRO A 127 5.05 33.22 11.46
CA PRO A 127 5.28 32.46 12.68
C PRO A 127 6.04 31.20 12.33
N ASP A 128 7.08 30.86 13.07
CA ASP A 128 7.80 29.61 12.90
C ASP A 128 6.79 28.47 12.95
N PRO A 129 6.82 27.53 11.98
CA PRO A 129 5.91 26.40 11.99
C PRO A 129 6.10 25.62 13.28
N SER A 130 5.14 25.73 14.17
CA SER A 130 5.14 25.04 15.46
C SER A 130 4.11 23.92 15.46
N SER A 131 4.51 22.74 15.90
CA SER A 131 3.62 21.58 16.06
C SER A 131 2.55 21.82 17.16
N THR A 132 2.68 22.87 17.96
CA THR A 132 1.72 23.26 18.98
C THR A 132 0.63 24.21 18.48
N LEU A 133 0.75 24.71 17.24
CA LEU A 133 -0.27 25.56 16.64
C LEU A 133 -1.47 24.70 16.20
N PRO A 134 -2.71 25.14 16.46
CA PRO A 134 -3.88 24.49 15.89
C PRO A 134 -3.82 24.51 14.37
N LEU A 135 -4.33 23.48 13.72
CA LEU A 135 -4.36 23.37 12.26
C LEU A 135 -5.03 24.59 11.59
N SER A 136 -6.06 25.15 12.24
CA SER A 136 -6.75 26.37 11.79
C SER A 136 -5.88 27.65 11.81
N ALA A 137 -4.81 27.65 12.60
CA ALA A 137 -3.85 28.77 12.68
C ALA A 137 -2.64 28.55 11.76
N THR A 138 -2.54 27.38 11.12
CA THR A 138 -1.41 27.05 10.23
C THR A 138 -1.66 27.66 8.84
N VAL A 139 -0.70 28.45 8.37
CA VAL A 139 -0.77 29.01 7.01
C VAL A 139 -0.34 27.93 6.00
N PRO A 140 -1.19 27.57 5.03
CA PRO A 140 -0.84 26.58 4.03
C PRO A 140 0.41 27.01 3.23
N PRO A 141 1.29 26.07 2.85
CA PRO A 141 2.45 26.39 2.03
C PRO A 141 2.03 27.03 0.70
N ARG A 142 2.73 28.07 0.27
CA ARG A 142 2.50 28.71 -1.03
C ARG A 142 3.23 27.96 -2.12
N HIS A 143 2.49 27.22 -2.92
CA HIS A 143 3.02 26.53 -4.09
C HIS A 143 3.11 27.45 -5.32
N LYS A 144 3.98 27.11 -6.26
CA LYS A 144 4.14 27.82 -7.54
C LYS A 144 3.67 26.92 -8.68
N THR A 145 2.37 26.91 -8.93
CA THR A 145 1.72 26.09 -9.95
C THR A 145 1.33 26.89 -11.20
N GLY A 146 1.91 28.08 -11.38
CA GLY A 146 1.72 28.88 -12.59
C GLY A 146 2.33 28.19 -13.82
N LYS A 147 1.66 28.30 -14.98
CA LYS A 147 1.99 27.61 -16.23
C LYS A 147 3.47 27.73 -16.61
N ALA A 148 4.04 28.93 -16.61
CA ALA A 148 5.47 29.16 -16.95
C ALA A 148 6.44 28.42 -16.03
N SER A 149 6.11 28.30 -14.71
CA SER A 149 6.94 27.54 -13.74
C SER A 149 6.88 26.04 -13.98
N LEU A 150 5.69 25.53 -14.33
CA LEU A 150 5.48 24.11 -14.61
C LEU A 150 6.08 23.70 -15.96
N GLU A 151 5.99 24.55 -16.99
CA GLU A 151 6.63 24.32 -18.30
C GLU A 151 8.17 24.31 -18.19
N ALA A 152 8.74 25.21 -17.38
CA ALA A 152 10.17 25.20 -17.12
C ALA A 152 10.61 23.95 -16.33
N ALA A 153 9.80 23.48 -15.39
CA ALA A 153 10.07 22.24 -14.67
C ALA A 153 9.91 20.99 -15.56
N TRP A 154 8.97 21.02 -16.50
CA TRP A 154 8.80 19.94 -17.47
C TRP A 154 10.06 19.74 -18.32
N ALA A 155 10.72 20.82 -18.75
CA ALA A 155 11.99 20.72 -19.47
C ALA A 155 13.07 20.09 -18.59
N ASP A 156 13.18 20.50 -17.31
CA ASP A 156 14.12 19.87 -16.36
C ASP A 156 13.81 18.36 -16.17
N PHE A 157 12.54 17.95 -16.12
CA PHE A 157 12.16 16.53 -16.01
C PHE A 157 12.52 15.74 -17.26
N VAL A 158 12.31 16.32 -18.45
CA VAL A 158 12.72 15.71 -19.73
C VAL A 158 14.23 15.48 -19.77
N ASP A 159 15.02 16.42 -19.27
CA ASP A 159 16.47 16.28 -19.17
C ASP A 159 16.90 15.18 -18.19
N ILE A 160 16.11 14.92 -17.12
CA ILE A 160 16.42 13.89 -16.11
C ILE A 160 16.03 12.50 -16.60
N VAL A 161 14.79 12.30 -17.06
CA VAL A 161 14.24 10.96 -17.34
C VAL A 161 14.04 10.69 -18.83
N GLY A 162 14.20 11.68 -19.71
CA GLY A 162 13.90 11.62 -21.13
C GLY A 162 12.43 11.93 -21.44
N GLU A 163 12.17 12.47 -22.64
CA GLU A 163 10.86 12.93 -23.08
C GLU A 163 9.78 11.82 -23.04
N ALA A 164 10.16 10.59 -23.40
CA ALA A 164 9.25 9.43 -23.39
C ALA A 164 8.70 9.08 -22.00
N ASN A 165 9.38 9.55 -20.94
CA ASN A 165 9.05 9.28 -19.54
C ASN A 165 8.38 10.48 -18.84
N VAL A 166 7.92 11.49 -19.60
CA VAL A 166 7.12 12.60 -19.08
C VAL A 166 5.84 12.72 -19.89
N SER A 167 4.72 12.37 -19.30
CA SER A 167 3.42 12.34 -19.98
C SER A 167 2.55 13.54 -19.61
N THR A 168 1.96 14.18 -20.62
CA THR A 168 0.93 15.21 -20.50
C THR A 168 -0.38 14.78 -21.16
N LEU A 169 -0.51 13.49 -21.51
CA LEU A 169 -1.71 12.94 -22.16
C LEU A 169 -2.92 13.02 -21.21
N PRO A 170 -4.07 13.53 -21.67
CA PRO A 170 -5.25 13.72 -20.82
C PRO A 170 -5.71 12.48 -20.08
N ASP A 171 -5.66 11.30 -20.71
CA ASP A 171 -6.06 10.04 -20.11
C ASP A 171 -5.10 9.63 -18.97
N ASN A 172 -3.80 9.85 -19.13
CA ASN A 172 -2.82 9.62 -18.07
C ASN A 172 -3.03 10.58 -16.90
N LEU A 173 -3.25 11.87 -17.18
CA LEU A 173 -3.51 12.86 -16.12
C LEU A 173 -4.79 12.51 -15.35
N HIS A 174 -5.82 12.02 -16.05
CA HIS A 174 -7.05 11.57 -15.41
C HIS A 174 -6.84 10.34 -14.54
N ALA A 175 -6.14 9.32 -15.04
CA ALA A 175 -5.85 8.09 -14.29
C ALA A 175 -5.03 8.34 -13.01
N HIS A 176 -4.23 9.43 -12.98
CA HIS A 176 -3.44 9.84 -11.81
C HIS A 176 -4.14 10.89 -10.93
N SER A 177 -5.44 11.09 -11.08
CA SER A 177 -6.21 12.04 -10.28
C SER A 177 -7.39 11.42 -9.54
N THR A 178 -7.94 10.32 -10.04
CA THR A 178 -9.11 9.68 -9.42
C THR A 178 -9.26 8.22 -9.85
N SER A 179 -10.13 7.50 -9.15
CA SER A 179 -10.62 6.18 -9.51
C SER A 179 -12.12 6.09 -9.26
N GLU A 180 -12.82 5.15 -9.92
CA GLU A 180 -14.27 4.95 -9.77
C GLU A 180 -14.68 4.44 -8.38
N TRP A 181 -13.74 3.88 -7.63
CA TRP A 181 -13.93 3.37 -6.27
C TRP A 181 -13.45 4.32 -5.19
N SER A 182 -12.91 5.49 -5.57
CA SER A 182 -12.45 6.49 -4.62
C SER A 182 -13.63 7.17 -3.92
N SER A 183 -13.53 7.32 -2.60
CA SER A 183 -14.43 8.16 -1.81
C SER A 183 -14.29 9.65 -2.14
N HIS A 184 -13.20 10.04 -2.81
CA HIS A 184 -12.97 11.40 -3.29
C HIS A 184 -13.43 11.51 -4.76
N PRO A 185 -14.53 12.25 -5.03
CA PRO A 185 -15.06 12.38 -6.37
C PRO A 185 -14.07 13.04 -7.33
N ALA A 186 -14.11 12.65 -8.60
CA ALA A 186 -13.30 13.24 -9.64
C ALA A 186 -13.62 14.74 -9.79
N ASP A 187 -12.58 15.58 -9.73
CA ASP A 187 -12.65 17.02 -10.01
C ASP A 187 -11.71 17.34 -11.18
N PRO A 188 -12.24 17.86 -12.31
CA PRO A 188 -11.41 18.23 -13.46
C PRO A 188 -10.30 19.24 -13.15
N SER A 189 -10.45 20.06 -12.10
CA SER A 189 -9.43 21.02 -11.66
C SER A 189 -8.29 20.36 -10.86
N GLN A 190 -8.51 19.16 -10.34
CA GLN A 190 -7.57 18.42 -9.51
C GLN A 190 -6.79 17.38 -10.34
N ARG A 191 -6.10 17.85 -11.38
CA ARG A 191 -5.24 17.02 -12.23
C ARG A 191 -3.78 17.43 -12.11
N PRO A 192 -2.83 16.48 -12.22
CA PRO A 192 -1.43 16.85 -12.30
C PRO A 192 -1.17 17.57 -13.64
N PHE A 193 -0.16 18.44 -13.67
CA PHE A 193 0.31 19.08 -14.90
C PHE A 193 0.97 18.05 -15.84
N CYS A 194 1.76 17.15 -15.27
CA CYS A 194 2.34 16.00 -15.97
C CYS A 194 2.54 14.82 -15.02
N VAL A 195 2.73 13.65 -15.60
CA VAL A 195 3.16 12.42 -14.90
C VAL A 195 4.59 12.12 -15.32
N VAL A 196 5.46 11.91 -14.34
CA VAL A 196 6.88 11.61 -14.54
C VAL A 196 7.18 10.18 -14.10
N TYR A 197 7.88 9.41 -14.94
CA TYR A 197 8.18 7.98 -14.75
C TYR A 197 9.68 7.77 -14.51
N PRO A 198 10.19 7.91 -13.28
CA PRO A 198 11.58 7.60 -12.97
C PRO A 198 11.84 6.10 -12.95
N SER A 199 13.07 5.70 -13.23
CA SER A 199 13.57 4.31 -13.19
C SER A 199 14.53 4.06 -12.02
N THR A 200 15.06 5.11 -11.39
CA THR A 200 16.08 5.02 -10.34
C THR A 200 15.79 5.97 -9.18
N THR A 201 16.34 5.63 -8.01
CA THR A 201 16.33 6.52 -6.82
C THR A 201 16.99 7.87 -7.10
N ASP A 202 18.05 7.89 -7.91
CA ASP A 202 18.76 9.13 -8.24
C ASP A 202 17.90 10.05 -9.12
N GLU A 203 17.17 9.51 -10.09
CA GLU A 203 16.21 10.29 -10.88
C GLU A 203 15.10 10.87 -9.99
N VAL A 204 14.54 10.08 -9.07
CA VAL A 204 13.55 10.59 -8.08
C VAL A 204 14.15 11.72 -7.26
N SER A 205 15.41 11.60 -6.80
CA SER A 205 16.12 12.65 -6.06
C SER A 205 16.25 13.94 -6.89
N LEU A 206 16.64 13.83 -8.16
CA LEU A 206 16.77 14.99 -9.05
C LEU A 206 15.43 15.67 -9.31
N ILE A 207 14.37 14.89 -9.59
CA ILE A 207 13.01 15.41 -9.77
C ILE A 207 12.56 16.17 -8.51
N MET A 208 12.76 15.58 -7.32
CA MET A 208 12.39 16.21 -6.05
C MET A 208 13.17 17.51 -5.80
N LYS A 209 14.47 17.58 -6.15
CA LYS A 209 15.26 18.84 -6.07
C LYS A 209 14.66 19.94 -6.95
N VAL A 210 14.25 19.60 -8.18
CA VAL A 210 13.57 20.56 -9.07
C VAL A 210 12.25 21.03 -8.45
N CYS A 211 11.44 20.10 -7.96
CA CYS A 211 10.14 20.41 -7.34
C CYS A 211 10.31 21.27 -6.08
N HIS A 212 11.27 20.94 -5.22
CA HIS A 212 11.58 21.70 -4.01
C HIS A 212 12.02 23.13 -4.32
N ALA A 213 13.01 23.29 -5.22
CA ALA A 213 13.52 24.61 -5.61
C ALA A 213 12.42 25.49 -6.24
N ARG A 214 11.52 24.91 -7.01
CA ARG A 214 10.41 25.60 -7.69
C ARG A 214 9.13 25.64 -6.86
N ARG A 215 9.05 24.99 -5.68
CA ARG A 215 7.86 24.84 -4.83
C ARG A 215 6.68 24.24 -5.58
N ILE A 216 6.92 23.17 -6.32
CA ILE A 216 5.90 22.41 -7.06
C ILE A 216 5.40 21.27 -6.17
N PRO A 217 4.07 21.12 -5.97
CA PRO A 217 3.51 19.96 -5.27
C PRO A 217 3.79 18.66 -6.02
N VAL A 218 4.03 17.59 -5.27
CA VAL A 218 4.30 16.25 -5.81
C VAL A 218 3.36 15.25 -5.16
N VAL A 219 2.80 14.37 -5.97
CA VAL A 219 2.03 13.22 -5.53
C VAL A 219 2.71 11.95 -6.04
N GLY A 220 3.05 11.02 -5.13
CA GLY A 220 3.56 9.70 -5.50
C GLY A 220 2.44 8.77 -5.94
N TYR A 221 2.69 7.98 -6.98
CA TYR A 221 1.75 7.01 -7.51
C TYR A 221 2.45 5.67 -7.77
N SER A 222 1.80 4.56 -7.42
CA SER A 222 2.30 3.22 -7.63
C SER A 222 1.17 2.32 -8.15
N GLY A 223 0.45 1.57 -7.27
CA GLY A 223 -0.67 0.70 -7.69
C GLY A 223 -1.97 1.43 -8.03
N GLY A 224 -2.20 2.63 -7.48
CA GLY A 224 -3.45 3.39 -7.69
C GLY A 224 -4.71 2.71 -7.11
N THR A 225 -4.56 1.78 -6.17
CA THR A 225 -5.66 0.98 -5.59
C THR A 225 -6.29 1.62 -4.35
N SER A 226 -5.80 2.78 -3.93
CA SER A 226 -6.30 3.51 -2.76
C SER A 226 -7.77 3.91 -2.92
N LEU A 227 -8.53 3.84 -1.82
CA LEU A 227 -9.97 4.14 -1.79
C LEU A 227 -10.29 5.60 -1.45
N GLU A 228 -9.31 6.40 -0.99
CA GLU A 228 -9.58 7.66 -0.30
C GLU A 228 -8.87 8.88 -0.89
N GLY A 229 -8.65 8.84 -2.21
CA GLY A 229 -8.09 9.98 -2.94
C GLY A 229 -6.63 10.29 -2.64
N HIS A 230 -5.84 9.34 -2.09
CA HIS A 230 -4.43 9.53 -1.71
C HIS A 230 -3.54 10.05 -2.84
N PHE A 231 -3.85 9.69 -4.08
CA PHE A 231 -3.10 10.12 -5.26
C PHE A 231 -3.76 11.28 -6.01
N THR A 232 -4.81 11.91 -5.45
CA THR A 232 -5.48 13.07 -6.06
C THR A 232 -4.64 14.34 -5.84
N PRO A 233 -4.18 15.03 -6.90
CA PRO A 233 -3.36 16.23 -6.76
C PRO A 233 -4.21 17.47 -6.47
N THR A 234 -4.79 17.55 -5.27
CA THR A 234 -5.70 18.63 -4.84
C THR A 234 -5.09 20.03 -4.92
N ARG A 235 -3.76 20.12 -5.06
CA ARG A 235 -3.01 21.38 -5.19
C ARG A 235 -2.33 21.53 -6.55
N GLY A 236 -2.70 20.70 -7.53
CA GLY A 236 -2.01 20.61 -8.82
C GLY A 236 -0.59 20.07 -8.67
N GLY A 237 0.35 20.58 -9.48
CA GLY A 237 1.73 20.10 -9.50
C GLY A 237 1.93 18.89 -10.39
N ILE A 238 2.71 17.91 -9.96
CA ILE A 238 3.03 16.72 -10.76
C ILE A 238 2.70 15.43 -10.02
N SER A 239 2.52 14.35 -10.79
CA SER A 239 2.50 12.99 -10.26
C SER A 239 3.81 12.27 -10.63
N ILE A 240 4.40 11.54 -9.69
CA ILE A 240 5.54 10.65 -9.94
C ILE A 240 5.02 9.22 -9.91
N ASP A 241 5.01 8.55 -11.05
CA ASP A 241 4.61 7.16 -11.18
C ASP A 241 5.83 6.24 -11.18
N PHE A 242 5.87 5.33 -10.23
CA PHE A 242 6.96 4.38 -10.03
C PHE A 242 6.90 3.14 -10.94
N ALA A 243 6.06 3.12 -11.97
CA ALA A 243 5.85 1.94 -12.83
C ALA A 243 7.14 1.34 -13.40
N HIS A 244 8.18 2.16 -13.62
CA HIS A 244 9.50 1.69 -14.10
C HIS A 244 10.42 1.20 -12.97
N MET A 245 10.04 1.33 -11.71
CA MET A 245 10.76 0.84 -10.54
C MET A 245 10.08 -0.42 -9.98
N ASN A 246 10.12 -1.50 -10.73
CA ASN A 246 9.35 -2.74 -10.51
C ASN A 246 10.22 -3.98 -10.29
N GLN A 247 11.49 -3.80 -9.89
CA GLN A 247 12.43 -4.91 -9.75
C GLN A 247 12.39 -5.53 -8.36
N ILE A 248 12.46 -6.87 -8.30
CA ILE A 248 12.92 -7.60 -7.12
C ILE A 248 14.45 -7.56 -7.14
N VAL A 249 15.03 -6.68 -6.31
CA VAL A 249 16.47 -6.35 -6.35
C VAL A 249 17.32 -7.51 -5.82
N ALA A 250 16.89 -8.12 -4.71
CA ALA A 250 17.59 -9.25 -4.10
C ALA A 250 16.65 -10.07 -3.21
N LEU A 251 16.78 -11.39 -3.25
CA LEU A 251 16.13 -12.32 -2.32
C LEU A 251 17.18 -13.01 -1.46
N HIS A 252 17.13 -12.79 -0.15
CA HIS A 252 18.03 -13.41 0.83
C HIS A 252 17.27 -14.50 1.58
N LYS A 253 17.30 -15.72 1.06
CA LYS A 253 16.49 -16.86 1.53
C LYS A 253 16.86 -17.28 2.94
N GLU A 254 18.14 -17.27 3.26
CA GLU A 254 18.69 -17.65 4.57
C GLU A 254 18.32 -16.64 5.65
N ASP A 255 18.20 -15.36 5.29
CA ASP A 255 17.82 -14.27 6.20
C ASP A 255 16.30 -14.07 6.26
N LEU A 256 15.55 -14.70 5.34
CA LEU A 256 14.10 -14.52 5.14
C LEU A 256 13.75 -13.05 4.93
N ASP A 257 14.44 -12.39 4.00
CA ASP A 257 14.12 -11.05 3.57
C ASP A 257 14.29 -10.88 2.05
N VAL A 258 13.60 -9.89 1.50
CA VAL A 258 13.63 -9.53 0.09
C VAL A 258 13.75 -8.01 -0.04
N VAL A 259 14.53 -7.55 -1.02
CA VAL A 259 14.69 -6.14 -1.37
C VAL A 259 13.93 -5.89 -2.67
N VAL A 260 12.99 -4.94 -2.65
CA VAL A 260 12.11 -4.66 -3.78
C VAL A 260 11.96 -3.16 -4.04
N GLN A 261 11.65 -2.82 -5.27
CA GLN A 261 11.28 -1.48 -5.70
C GLN A 261 9.76 -1.20 -5.51
N PRO A 262 9.32 0.06 -5.49
CA PRO A 262 7.97 0.44 -5.09
C PRO A 262 6.84 -0.07 -5.99
N ALA A 263 7.09 -0.33 -7.26
CA ALA A 263 6.07 -0.82 -8.18
C ALA A 263 6.03 -2.37 -8.30
N VAL A 264 6.73 -3.09 -7.42
CA VAL A 264 6.53 -4.53 -7.29
C VAL A 264 5.14 -4.79 -6.69
N GLY A 265 4.30 -5.56 -7.38
CA GLY A 265 3.01 -6.03 -6.88
C GLY A 265 3.18 -7.10 -5.81
N TRP A 266 2.38 -7.07 -4.74
CA TRP A 266 2.46 -8.08 -3.69
C TRP A 266 2.09 -9.49 -4.18
N GLU A 267 1.22 -9.58 -5.18
CA GLU A 267 0.81 -10.86 -5.78
C GLU A 267 1.96 -11.47 -6.57
N SER A 268 2.59 -10.69 -7.47
CA SER A 268 3.75 -11.15 -8.26
C SER A 268 4.96 -11.46 -7.36
N LEU A 269 5.16 -10.69 -6.28
CA LEU A 269 6.16 -11.02 -5.27
C LEU A 269 5.89 -12.39 -4.64
N ASN A 270 4.64 -12.68 -4.30
CA ASN A 270 4.26 -13.97 -3.71
C ASN A 270 4.35 -15.14 -4.70
N GLU A 271 4.14 -14.90 -6.01
CA GLU A 271 4.38 -15.91 -7.05
C GLU A 271 5.86 -16.30 -7.10
N GLU A 272 6.77 -15.33 -7.09
CA GLU A 272 8.23 -15.57 -7.06
C GLU A 272 8.68 -16.26 -5.75
N LEU A 273 8.18 -15.79 -4.60
CA LEU A 273 8.51 -16.36 -3.29
C LEU A 273 8.02 -17.80 -3.14
N ALA A 274 6.90 -18.16 -3.80
CA ALA A 274 6.34 -19.51 -3.72
C ALA A 274 7.27 -20.58 -4.30
N GLU A 275 8.13 -20.25 -5.28
CA GLU A 275 9.16 -21.15 -5.83
C GLU A 275 10.18 -21.56 -4.76
N HIS A 276 10.28 -20.78 -3.68
CA HIS A 276 11.19 -20.99 -2.56
C HIS A 276 10.49 -21.44 -1.28
N ASN A 277 9.20 -21.80 -1.35
CA ASN A 277 8.35 -22.13 -0.20
C ASN A 277 8.27 -20.99 0.82
N LEU A 278 8.39 -19.75 0.34
CA LEU A 278 8.25 -18.51 1.12
C LEU A 278 6.98 -17.77 0.72
N PHE A 279 6.56 -16.82 1.55
CA PHE A 279 5.51 -15.86 1.19
C PHE A 279 5.64 -14.57 2.00
N PHE A 280 5.07 -13.50 1.45
CA PHE A 280 4.91 -12.20 2.06
C PHE A 280 3.46 -12.07 2.53
N PRO A 281 3.19 -12.00 3.86
CA PRO A 281 1.85 -12.12 4.42
C PRO A 281 0.88 -10.97 4.17
N PRO A 282 1.27 -9.67 4.13
CA PRO A 282 0.31 -8.60 3.85
C PRO A 282 -0.40 -8.80 2.51
N ASP A 283 -1.74 -8.85 2.55
CA ASP A 283 -2.61 -9.21 1.42
C ASP A 283 -3.74 -8.19 1.20
N PRO A 284 -3.41 -6.91 0.88
CA PRO A 284 -4.42 -5.91 0.58
C PRO A 284 -5.19 -6.24 -0.71
N GLY A 285 -5.99 -5.30 -1.20
CA GLY A 285 -6.72 -5.47 -2.45
C GLY A 285 -5.81 -5.81 -3.64
N PRO A 286 -6.32 -6.55 -4.66
CA PRO A 286 -5.57 -6.92 -5.84
C PRO A 286 -4.98 -5.70 -6.57
N GLY A 287 -3.77 -5.87 -7.12
CA GLY A 287 -3.04 -4.82 -7.85
C GLY A 287 -2.33 -3.80 -6.95
N ALA A 288 -2.38 -3.96 -5.64
CA ALA A 288 -1.60 -3.12 -4.74
C ALA A 288 -0.10 -3.37 -4.91
N MET A 289 0.69 -2.30 -4.80
CA MET A 289 2.14 -2.32 -4.96
C MET A 289 2.85 -1.89 -3.69
N ILE A 290 4.05 -2.40 -3.49
CA ILE A 290 4.82 -2.26 -2.24
C ILE A 290 4.99 -0.78 -1.83
N GLY A 291 5.25 0.13 -2.75
CA GLY A 291 5.39 1.56 -2.43
C GLY A 291 4.12 2.15 -1.81
N GLY A 292 2.96 1.88 -2.41
CA GLY A 292 1.65 2.26 -1.87
C GLY A 292 1.32 1.55 -0.56
N MET A 293 1.61 0.24 -0.46
CA MET A 293 1.41 -0.55 0.76
C MET A 293 2.22 0.00 1.94
N VAL A 294 3.47 0.42 1.72
CA VAL A 294 4.28 1.12 2.73
C VAL A 294 3.66 2.47 3.06
N GLY A 295 3.32 3.25 2.02
CA GLY A 295 2.75 4.60 2.18
C GLY A 295 1.49 4.62 3.03
N THR A 296 0.57 3.71 2.81
CA THR A 296 -0.69 3.61 3.58
C THR A 296 -0.56 2.79 4.88
N GLY A 297 0.54 2.05 5.06
CA GLY A 297 0.66 1.12 6.18
C GLY A 297 -0.39 0.01 6.13
N CYS A 298 -0.71 -0.46 4.93
CA CYS A 298 -1.87 -1.29 4.64
C CYS A 298 -2.00 -2.54 5.53
N SER A 299 -3.23 -2.97 5.67
CA SER A 299 -3.65 -4.21 6.30
C SER A 299 -4.06 -5.24 5.22
N GLY A 300 -4.79 -6.26 5.61
CA GLY A 300 -5.34 -7.30 4.75
C GLY A 300 -5.95 -8.41 5.59
N THR A 301 -6.44 -9.46 4.95
CA THR A 301 -7.10 -10.56 5.68
C THR A 301 -6.16 -11.34 6.58
N ASN A 302 -4.87 -11.38 6.23
CA ASN A 302 -3.85 -12.07 7.01
C ASN A 302 -3.34 -11.26 8.22
N ALA A 303 -3.76 -9.99 8.37
CA ALA A 303 -3.25 -9.09 9.40
C ALA A 303 -3.50 -9.60 10.83
N TYR A 304 -4.64 -10.24 11.07
CA TYR A 304 -4.94 -10.84 12.37
C TYR A 304 -3.82 -11.75 12.89
N ARG A 305 -3.23 -12.57 12.04
CA ARG A 305 -2.16 -13.50 12.42
C ARG A 305 -0.77 -12.90 12.28
N TYR A 306 -0.55 -12.13 11.23
CA TYR A 306 0.79 -11.73 10.82
C TYR A 306 1.08 -10.25 11.06
N GLY A 307 0.08 -9.45 11.46
CA GLY A 307 0.20 -8.01 11.54
C GLY A 307 0.08 -7.33 10.17
N THR A 308 0.16 -6.01 10.19
CA THR A 308 0.03 -5.15 9.01
C THR A 308 1.36 -5.00 8.27
N MET A 309 1.40 -4.20 7.22
CA MET A 309 2.64 -3.83 6.53
C MET A 309 3.72 -3.34 7.49
N ARG A 310 3.32 -2.70 8.60
CA ARG A 310 4.22 -2.16 9.63
C ARG A 310 5.15 -3.21 10.25
N GLU A 311 4.69 -4.44 10.40
CA GLU A 311 5.46 -5.55 10.99
C GLU A 311 6.42 -6.20 9.99
N TRP A 312 6.21 -5.95 8.68
CA TRP A 312 6.91 -6.67 7.61
C TRP A 312 8.01 -5.85 6.92
N VAL A 313 8.10 -4.55 7.16
CA VAL A 313 9.18 -3.70 6.63
C VAL A 313 10.37 -3.67 7.58
N LEU A 314 11.54 -4.04 7.08
CA LEU A 314 12.81 -3.95 7.82
C LEU A 314 13.50 -2.59 7.62
N SER A 315 13.60 -2.14 6.39
CA SER A 315 14.34 -0.94 6.01
C SER A 315 13.72 -0.30 4.77
N LEU A 316 13.89 0.99 4.63
CA LEU A 316 13.45 1.76 3.47
C LEU A 316 14.59 2.62 2.95
N THR A 317 14.67 2.78 1.63
CA THR A 317 15.37 3.88 0.97
C THR A 317 14.31 4.90 0.57
N VAL A 318 14.46 6.14 1.03
CA VAL A 318 13.46 7.21 0.88
C VAL A 318 14.11 8.46 0.34
N VAL A 319 13.44 9.10 -0.59
CA VAL A 319 13.80 10.43 -1.09
C VAL A 319 12.92 11.47 -0.38
N LEU A 320 13.56 12.38 0.36
CA LEU A 320 12.89 13.45 1.08
C LEU A 320 12.43 14.58 0.15
N ALA A 321 11.66 15.53 0.68
CA ALA A 321 11.10 16.64 -0.10
C ALA A 321 12.16 17.51 -0.79
N ASP A 322 13.35 17.66 -0.20
CA ASP A 322 14.48 18.40 -0.76
C ASP A 322 15.36 17.58 -1.73
N GLY A 323 14.98 16.33 -1.99
CA GLY A 323 15.73 15.38 -2.81
C GLY A 323 16.85 14.65 -2.07
N THR A 324 16.99 14.82 -0.76
CA THR A 324 17.96 14.05 0.03
C THR A 324 17.53 12.58 0.08
N VAL A 325 18.47 11.68 -0.24
CA VAL A 325 18.25 10.23 -0.15
C VAL A 325 18.71 9.73 1.20
N ILE A 326 17.84 9.03 1.91
CA ILE A 326 18.15 8.38 3.19
C ILE A 326 17.84 6.90 3.15
N LYS A 327 18.62 6.12 3.91
CA LYS A 327 18.29 4.72 4.25
C LYS A 327 17.97 4.66 5.74
N THR A 328 16.77 4.20 6.09
CA THR A 328 16.25 4.28 7.45
C THR A 328 17.04 3.42 8.44
N ARG A 329 17.53 2.27 8.01
CA ARG A 329 18.41 1.37 8.78
C ARG A 329 19.00 0.28 7.88
N GLN A 330 19.86 -0.56 8.45
CA GLN A 330 20.36 -1.77 7.80
C GLN A 330 19.36 -2.94 7.94
N ARG A 331 19.61 -4.07 7.27
CA ARG A 331 18.74 -5.25 7.18
C ARG A 331 18.50 -6.07 8.47
N PRO A 332 19.33 -6.07 9.56
CA PRO A 332 19.09 -6.96 10.69
C PRO A 332 17.66 -6.84 11.22
N ARG A 333 17.06 -7.98 11.57
CA ARG A 333 15.68 -8.03 12.11
C ARG A 333 15.54 -7.26 13.44
N LYS A 334 16.60 -7.25 14.27
CA LYS A 334 16.63 -6.56 15.56
C LYS A 334 17.56 -5.35 15.50
N SER A 335 17.09 -4.22 16.00
CA SER A 335 17.90 -3.04 16.29
C SER A 335 17.33 -2.33 17.51
N SER A 336 18.22 -1.87 18.38
CA SER A 336 17.89 -0.98 19.51
C SER A 336 18.63 0.37 19.39
N ALA A 337 19.22 0.65 18.22
CA ALA A 337 20.01 1.88 17.98
C ALA A 337 19.10 3.00 17.45
N GLY A 338 18.82 3.98 18.29
CA GLY A 338 18.09 5.18 17.96
C GLY A 338 16.60 4.98 17.72
N TYR A 339 15.95 5.99 17.12
CA TYR A 339 14.53 5.96 16.76
C TYR A 339 14.28 5.00 15.58
N ASP A 340 13.10 4.39 15.56
CA ASP A 340 12.65 3.57 14.43
C ASP A 340 12.11 4.44 13.30
N LEU A 341 13.04 4.97 12.48
CA LEU A 341 12.69 5.80 11.33
C LEU A 341 11.89 5.01 10.29
N THR A 342 12.09 3.69 10.17
CA THR A 342 11.30 2.86 9.26
C THR A 342 9.82 2.95 9.60
N LYS A 343 9.47 2.83 10.88
CA LYS A 343 8.07 2.94 11.36
C LYS A 343 7.48 4.35 11.18
N LEU A 344 8.32 5.38 11.13
CA LEU A 344 7.89 6.75 10.88
C LEU A 344 7.37 6.95 9.45
N PHE A 345 8.04 6.35 8.45
CA PHE A 345 7.64 6.45 7.05
C PHE A 345 6.47 5.56 6.67
N ILE A 346 6.24 4.45 7.40
CA ILE A 346 5.10 3.56 7.13
C ILE A 346 3.82 4.25 7.59
N GLY A 347 2.88 4.43 6.67
CA GLY A 347 1.63 5.15 6.91
C GLY A 347 1.78 6.68 6.81
N SER A 348 2.89 7.17 6.25
CA SER A 348 3.10 8.61 6.03
C SER A 348 2.46 9.14 4.74
N GLU A 349 1.94 8.26 3.88
CA GLU A 349 1.23 8.58 2.63
C GLU A 349 1.99 9.55 1.71
N GLY A 350 3.34 9.42 1.67
CA GLY A 350 4.20 10.28 0.87
C GLY A 350 4.47 11.66 1.47
N THR A 351 3.88 12.02 2.61
CA THR A 351 4.03 13.36 3.22
C THR A 351 5.41 13.62 3.80
N LEU A 352 6.14 12.57 4.17
CA LEU A 352 7.51 12.66 4.71
C LEU A 352 8.59 12.37 3.64
N GLY A 353 8.24 11.72 2.56
CA GLY A 353 9.15 11.37 1.48
C GLY A 353 8.60 10.25 0.60
N LEU A 354 9.30 9.97 -0.49
CA LEU A 354 8.94 8.96 -1.49
C LEU A 354 9.80 7.71 -1.30
N VAL A 355 9.15 6.56 -1.09
CA VAL A 355 9.85 5.27 -0.95
C VAL A 355 10.31 4.79 -2.32
N THR A 356 11.60 4.54 -2.48
CA THR A 356 12.23 4.05 -3.72
C THR A 356 12.77 2.64 -3.62
N GLU A 357 12.94 2.11 -2.40
CA GLU A 357 13.32 0.72 -2.14
C GLU A 357 12.80 0.29 -0.77
N ALA A 358 12.32 -0.93 -0.66
CA ALA A 358 11.90 -1.53 0.60
C ALA A 358 12.59 -2.88 0.82
N THR A 359 13.16 -3.09 2.01
CA THR A 359 13.58 -4.41 2.47
C THR A 359 12.45 -4.99 3.33
N LEU A 360 11.88 -6.09 2.88
CA LEU A 360 10.71 -6.73 3.48
C LEU A 360 11.11 -8.05 4.15
N LYS A 361 10.51 -8.35 5.30
CA LYS A 361 10.55 -9.71 5.85
C LYS A 361 9.68 -10.62 5.00
N VAL A 362 10.10 -11.86 4.88
CA VAL A 362 9.26 -12.95 4.34
C VAL A 362 9.25 -14.10 5.34
N THR A 363 8.32 -15.04 5.16
CA THR A 363 8.20 -16.21 6.04
C THR A 363 7.88 -17.47 5.25
N VAL A 364 8.02 -18.61 5.90
CA VAL A 364 7.75 -19.92 5.29
C VAL A 364 6.24 -20.10 5.10
N LYS A 365 5.86 -20.60 3.94
CA LYS A 365 4.46 -20.91 3.61
C LYS A 365 3.92 -21.98 4.56
N PRO A 366 2.73 -21.81 5.16
CA PRO A 366 2.13 -22.82 6.02
C PRO A 366 1.96 -24.16 5.30
N ALA A 367 2.26 -25.25 6.00
CA ALA A 367 2.19 -26.60 5.43
C ALA A 367 0.75 -27.05 5.09
N SER A 368 -0.24 -26.45 5.74
CA SER A 368 -1.67 -26.72 5.51
C SER A 368 -2.47 -25.46 5.76
N SER A 369 -3.50 -25.26 4.95
CA SER A 369 -4.52 -24.20 5.12
C SER A 369 -5.91 -24.74 4.83
N SER A 370 -6.92 -24.07 5.39
CA SER A 370 -8.32 -24.34 5.08
C SER A 370 -9.20 -23.13 5.37
N VAL A 371 -10.46 -23.17 4.92
CA VAL A 371 -11.45 -22.11 5.07
C VAL A 371 -12.72 -22.70 5.65
N ALA A 372 -13.38 -21.94 6.53
CA ALA A 372 -14.75 -22.21 6.94
C ALA A 372 -15.58 -20.93 6.94
N VAL A 373 -16.89 -21.10 6.80
CA VAL A 373 -17.87 -20.03 6.79
C VAL A 373 -18.97 -20.36 7.78
N ALA A 374 -19.32 -19.40 8.65
CA ALA A 374 -20.39 -19.54 9.63
C ALA A 374 -21.41 -18.40 9.47
N SER A 375 -22.70 -18.73 9.33
CA SER A 375 -23.77 -17.73 9.28
C SER A 375 -24.48 -17.62 10.64
N PHE A 376 -24.97 -16.41 10.96
CA PHE A 376 -25.58 -16.07 12.25
C PHE A 376 -26.96 -15.44 12.05
N GLY A 377 -27.77 -15.40 13.12
CA GLY A 377 -29.08 -14.78 13.12
C GLY A 377 -29.03 -13.25 13.15
N SER A 378 -27.97 -12.70 13.75
CA SER A 378 -27.76 -11.27 13.85
C SER A 378 -26.27 -10.94 13.73
N ILE A 379 -25.97 -9.66 13.37
CA ILE A 379 -24.58 -9.18 13.31
C ILE A 379 -23.93 -9.14 14.70
N ARG A 380 -24.74 -8.96 15.74
CA ARG A 380 -24.31 -9.02 17.15
C ARG A 380 -23.76 -10.41 17.50
N GLU A 381 -24.53 -11.48 17.22
CA GLU A 381 -24.09 -12.86 17.48
C GLU A 381 -22.81 -13.20 16.71
N ALA A 382 -22.68 -12.72 15.48
CA ALA A 382 -21.47 -12.88 14.71
C ALA A 382 -20.27 -12.19 15.39
N ALA A 383 -20.43 -10.94 15.81
CA ALA A 383 -19.36 -10.18 16.46
C ALA A 383 -18.98 -10.76 17.85
N ASP A 384 -19.96 -11.23 18.63
CA ASP A 384 -19.74 -11.91 19.91
C ASP A 384 -18.93 -13.21 19.70
N CYS A 385 -19.23 -13.98 18.63
CA CYS A 385 -18.45 -15.16 18.26
C CYS A 385 -16.98 -14.80 17.96
N VAL A 386 -16.74 -13.72 17.20
CA VAL A 386 -15.36 -13.24 16.93
C VAL A 386 -14.65 -12.88 18.22
N ALA A 387 -15.28 -12.10 19.10
CA ALA A 387 -14.70 -11.71 20.38
C ALA A 387 -14.30 -12.95 21.23
N ARG A 388 -15.10 -14.02 21.16
CA ARG A 388 -14.77 -15.29 21.83
C ARG A 388 -13.61 -16.02 21.16
N VAL A 389 -13.59 -16.11 19.82
CA VAL A 389 -12.47 -16.76 19.09
C VAL A 389 -11.15 -16.11 19.41
N VAL A 390 -11.13 -14.76 19.43
CA VAL A 390 -9.94 -13.98 19.77
C VAL A 390 -9.59 -14.10 21.26
N GLY A 391 -10.60 -13.95 22.15
CA GLY A 391 -10.42 -13.99 23.60
C GLY A 391 -9.97 -15.35 24.12
N ASP A 392 -10.37 -16.44 23.49
CA ASP A 392 -9.95 -17.80 23.82
C ASP A 392 -8.57 -18.14 23.18
N GLY A 393 -7.98 -17.22 22.43
CA GLY A 393 -6.66 -17.37 21.83
C GLY A 393 -6.58 -18.41 20.73
N VAL A 394 -7.66 -18.65 19.98
CA VAL A 394 -7.65 -19.61 18.88
C VAL A 394 -6.79 -19.08 17.73
N PRO A 395 -5.69 -19.78 17.34
CA PRO A 395 -4.69 -19.25 16.44
C PRO A 395 -5.11 -19.37 14.95
N VAL A 396 -6.26 -18.81 14.59
CA VAL A 396 -6.74 -18.76 13.20
C VAL A 396 -5.87 -17.83 12.35
N ALA A 397 -5.89 -17.99 11.03
CA ALA A 397 -5.09 -17.18 10.13
C ALA A 397 -5.79 -15.87 9.73
N ALA A 398 -7.12 -15.88 9.64
CA ALA A 398 -7.94 -14.71 9.38
C ALA A 398 -9.35 -14.90 9.94
N VAL A 399 -9.99 -13.78 10.31
CA VAL A 399 -11.39 -13.70 10.72
C VAL A 399 -12.02 -12.46 10.09
N GLU A 400 -12.97 -12.70 9.18
CA GLU A 400 -13.60 -11.67 8.38
C GLU A 400 -15.12 -11.71 8.55
N ILE A 401 -15.78 -10.55 8.52
CA ILE A 401 -17.24 -10.48 8.60
C ILE A 401 -17.83 -9.83 7.34
N LEU A 402 -18.98 -10.31 6.94
CA LEU A 402 -19.87 -9.70 5.96
C LEU A 402 -21.28 -9.67 6.56
N ASP A 403 -21.95 -8.52 6.49
CA ASP A 403 -23.32 -8.42 6.97
C ASP A 403 -24.34 -9.01 5.97
N ASP A 404 -25.59 -9.04 6.37
CA ASP A 404 -26.70 -9.56 5.55
C ASP A 404 -26.89 -8.78 4.23
N ASP A 405 -26.71 -7.45 4.27
CA ASP A 405 -26.78 -6.61 3.07
C ASP A 405 -25.64 -6.91 2.10
N GLN A 406 -24.42 -7.10 2.59
CA GLN A 406 -23.29 -7.48 1.76
C GLN A 406 -23.50 -8.85 1.10
N MET A 407 -24.01 -9.84 1.86
CA MET A 407 -24.32 -11.15 1.31
C MET A 407 -25.40 -11.08 0.22
N ARG A 408 -26.41 -10.21 0.37
CA ARG A 408 -27.42 -9.91 -0.64
C ARG A 408 -26.79 -9.28 -1.91
N PHE A 409 -25.86 -8.33 -1.75
CA PHE A 409 -25.19 -7.71 -2.89
C PHE A 409 -24.33 -8.71 -3.67
N ILE A 410 -23.65 -9.62 -2.98
CA ILE A 410 -22.88 -10.70 -3.62
C ILE A 410 -23.79 -11.61 -4.46
N ASN A 411 -24.94 -11.98 -3.92
CA ASN A 411 -25.93 -12.78 -4.66
C ASN A 411 -26.47 -12.02 -5.87
N ALA A 412 -26.81 -10.74 -5.70
CA ALA A 412 -27.36 -9.90 -6.76
C ALA A 412 -26.35 -9.64 -7.89
N ALA A 413 -25.08 -9.48 -7.54
CA ALA A 413 -24.00 -9.27 -8.52
C ALA A 413 -23.69 -10.55 -9.33
N GLY A 414 -24.02 -11.74 -8.81
CA GLY A 414 -23.73 -13.02 -9.47
C GLY A 414 -22.24 -13.26 -9.69
N ALA A 415 -21.38 -12.65 -8.86
CA ALA A 415 -19.93 -12.72 -9.00
C ALA A 415 -19.33 -14.04 -8.47
N THR A 416 -20.10 -14.81 -7.71
CA THR A 416 -19.72 -16.11 -7.16
C THR A 416 -20.54 -17.23 -7.76
N THR A 417 -20.01 -18.45 -7.78
CA THR A 417 -20.71 -19.65 -8.29
C THR A 417 -21.78 -20.17 -7.34
N ARG A 418 -21.69 -19.78 -6.06
CA ARG A 418 -22.57 -20.23 -4.99
C ARG A 418 -23.63 -19.17 -4.67
N GLN A 419 -24.86 -19.61 -4.41
CA GLN A 419 -25.89 -18.80 -3.79
C GLN A 419 -25.70 -18.81 -2.27
N TRP A 420 -25.52 -17.64 -1.69
CA TRP A 420 -25.23 -17.45 -0.27
C TRP A 420 -26.49 -17.20 0.54
N LYS A 421 -26.48 -17.61 1.80
CA LYS A 421 -27.51 -17.21 2.75
C LYS A 421 -27.38 -15.71 3.04
N GLU A 422 -28.46 -14.96 2.89
CA GLU A 422 -28.51 -13.52 3.19
C GLU A 422 -28.63 -13.29 4.70
N ALA A 423 -27.52 -13.52 5.40
CA ALA A 423 -27.39 -13.40 6.84
C ALA A 423 -25.97 -12.98 7.20
N PRO A 424 -25.74 -12.33 8.35
CA PRO A 424 -24.39 -12.02 8.81
C PRO A 424 -23.53 -13.27 8.84
N THR A 425 -22.37 -13.19 8.20
CA THR A 425 -21.53 -14.35 7.93
C THR A 425 -20.09 -14.06 8.30
N ILE A 426 -19.44 -14.97 9.03
CA ILE A 426 -18.02 -14.93 9.34
C ILE A 426 -17.27 -15.90 8.46
N PHE A 427 -16.16 -15.46 7.92
CA PHE A 427 -15.22 -16.23 7.12
C PHE A 427 -13.95 -16.45 7.94
N PHE A 428 -13.60 -17.71 8.16
CA PHE A 428 -12.39 -18.10 8.89
C PHE A 428 -11.37 -18.71 7.93
N LYS A 429 -10.11 -18.30 8.07
CA LYS A 429 -8.98 -18.96 7.44
C LYS A 429 -8.15 -19.64 8.53
N PHE A 430 -7.79 -20.89 8.32
CA PHE A 430 -6.96 -21.69 9.20
C PHE A 430 -5.62 -21.97 8.52
N SER A 431 -4.53 -22.01 9.28
CA SER A 431 -3.23 -22.37 8.72
C SER A 431 -2.29 -22.92 9.78
N GLY A 432 -1.35 -23.77 9.35
CA GLY A 432 -0.36 -24.41 10.22
C GLY A 432 -0.03 -25.82 9.79
N THR A 433 0.11 -26.74 10.75
CA THR A 433 0.18 -28.18 10.47
C THR A 433 -1.21 -28.75 10.21
N ALA A 434 -1.30 -29.88 9.53
CA ALA A 434 -2.61 -30.52 9.26
C ALA A 434 -3.38 -30.90 10.55
N ALA A 435 -2.66 -31.30 11.61
CA ALA A 435 -3.27 -31.56 12.92
C ALA A 435 -3.78 -30.26 13.58
N GLY A 436 -2.97 -29.20 13.57
CA GLY A 436 -3.34 -27.90 14.12
C GLY A 436 -4.55 -27.29 13.41
N VAL A 437 -4.64 -27.40 12.08
CA VAL A 437 -5.82 -26.93 11.32
C VAL A 437 -7.10 -27.68 11.75
N LYS A 438 -7.03 -29.00 11.95
CA LYS A 438 -8.19 -29.79 12.45
C LYS A 438 -8.64 -29.35 13.83
N GLU A 439 -7.69 -29.06 14.73
CA GLU A 439 -7.97 -28.56 16.07
C GLU A 439 -8.62 -27.17 16.03
N GLN A 440 -8.04 -26.24 15.29
CA GLN A 440 -8.58 -24.89 15.10
C GLN A 440 -10.02 -24.94 14.59
N VAL A 441 -10.30 -25.76 13.57
CA VAL A 441 -11.66 -25.93 13.00
C VAL A 441 -12.63 -26.47 14.04
N ALA A 442 -12.23 -27.46 14.87
CA ALA A 442 -13.09 -28.03 15.90
C ALA A 442 -13.43 -26.99 17.00
N LEU A 443 -12.44 -26.19 17.43
CA LEU A 443 -12.62 -25.12 18.41
C LEU A 443 -13.56 -24.04 17.87
N VAL A 444 -13.31 -23.51 16.67
CA VAL A 444 -14.12 -22.46 16.05
C VAL A 444 -15.55 -22.94 15.80
N ARG A 445 -15.74 -24.17 15.35
CA ARG A 445 -17.09 -24.76 15.17
C ARG A 445 -17.86 -24.82 16.49
N GLY A 446 -17.17 -25.20 17.58
CA GLY A 446 -17.77 -25.20 18.92
C GLY A 446 -18.18 -23.81 19.37
N LEU A 447 -17.32 -22.80 19.17
CA LEU A 447 -17.59 -21.41 19.52
C LEU A 447 -18.70 -20.80 18.65
N ALA A 448 -18.71 -21.07 17.34
CA ALA A 448 -19.77 -20.60 16.45
C ALA A 448 -21.15 -21.16 16.90
N LYS A 449 -21.21 -22.47 17.21
CA LYS A 449 -22.44 -23.09 17.70
C LYS A 449 -22.90 -22.50 19.04
N ALA A 450 -21.95 -22.24 19.96
CA ALA A 450 -22.26 -21.66 21.28
C ALA A 450 -22.76 -20.20 21.21
N ASN A 451 -22.42 -19.47 20.14
CA ASN A 451 -22.82 -18.08 19.90
C ASN A 451 -23.95 -17.95 18.85
N GLY A 452 -24.81 -18.93 18.71
CA GLY A 452 -26.00 -18.82 17.85
C GLY A 452 -25.76 -19.07 16.35
N GLY A 453 -24.63 -19.67 15.99
CA GLY A 453 -24.33 -20.02 14.60
C GLY A 453 -25.39 -20.92 13.96
N LEU A 454 -25.95 -20.46 12.84
CA LEU A 454 -27.01 -21.15 12.08
C LEU A 454 -26.47 -22.23 11.14
N SER A 455 -25.25 -22.05 10.64
CA SER A 455 -24.53 -22.98 9.78
C SER A 455 -23.03 -22.88 9.99
N PHE A 456 -22.31 -23.94 9.61
CA PHE A 456 -20.86 -23.97 9.60
C PHE A 456 -20.41 -24.86 8.42
N ASP A 457 -19.98 -24.22 7.35
CA ASP A 457 -19.48 -24.86 6.14
C ASP A 457 -17.95 -24.85 6.17
N PHE A 458 -17.33 -26.00 5.96
CA PHE A 458 -15.88 -26.19 5.99
C PHE A 458 -15.41 -26.77 4.65
N ALA A 459 -14.38 -26.13 4.07
CA ALA A 459 -13.80 -26.56 2.81
C ALA A 459 -13.02 -27.87 2.96
N ARG A 460 -13.25 -28.81 2.03
CA ARG A 460 -12.63 -30.13 1.97
C ARG A 460 -11.56 -30.23 0.88
N SER A 461 -11.54 -29.28 -0.05
CA SER A 461 -10.61 -29.20 -1.18
C SER A 461 -10.13 -27.76 -1.40
N GLU A 462 -9.11 -27.56 -2.23
CA GLU A 462 -8.62 -26.23 -2.63
C GLU A 462 -9.68 -25.46 -3.43
N ASP A 463 -10.46 -26.15 -4.27
CA ASP A 463 -11.54 -25.53 -5.03
C ASP A 463 -12.63 -25.02 -4.09
N GLU A 464 -13.06 -25.82 -3.09
CA GLU A 464 -13.99 -25.38 -2.07
C GLU A 464 -13.44 -24.22 -1.21
N MET A 465 -12.14 -24.19 -0.89
CA MET A 465 -11.53 -23.06 -0.20
C MET A 465 -11.63 -21.79 -1.04
N THR A 466 -11.35 -21.89 -2.32
CA THR A 466 -11.44 -20.76 -3.26
C THR A 466 -12.89 -20.28 -3.38
N GLU A 467 -13.83 -21.19 -3.52
CA GLU A 467 -15.27 -20.87 -3.57
C GLU A 467 -15.76 -20.20 -2.28
N LEU A 468 -15.46 -20.78 -1.10
CA LEU A 468 -15.88 -20.21 0.17
C LEU A 468 -15.26 -18.83 0.44
N TRP A 469 -14.01 -18.57 -0.02
CA TRP A 469 -13.37 -17.29 0.17
C TRP A 469 -13.76 -16.25 -0.90
N SER A 470 -14.37 -16.66 -2.00
CA SER A 470 -14.73 -15.77 -3.12
C SER A 470 -15.67 -14.64 -2.70
N ALA A 471 -16.67 -14.92 -1.86
CA ALA A 471 -17.61 -13.91 -1.37
C ALA A 471 -16.89 -12.76 -0.66
N ARG A 472 -15.88 -13.07 0.19
CA ARG A 472 -15.10 -12.03 0.87
C ARG A 472 -14.27 -11.19 -0.11
N LYS A 473 -13.70 -11.81 -1.15
CA LYS A 473 -12.94 -11.12 -2.18
C LYS A 473 -13.79 -10.19 -3.03
N GLU A 474 -15.04 -10.57 -3.28
CA GLU A 474 -15.97 -9.82 -4.15
C GLU A 474 -16.77 -8.74 -3.38
N ALA A 475 -16.52 -8.52 -2.09
CA ALA A 475 -17.33 -7.62 -1.26
C ALA A 475 -17.46 -6.20 -1.84
N LEU A 476 -16.35 -5.52 -2.12
CA LEU A 476 -16.36 -4.18 -2.70
C LEU A 476 -17.02 -4.18 -4.09
N TRP A 477 -16.63 -5.12 -4.94
CA TRP A 477 -17.09 -5.19 -6.32
C TRP A 477 -18.58 -5.49 -6.43
N SER A 478 -19.10 -6.31 -5.54
CA SER A 478 -20.54 -6.60 -5.47
C SER A 478 -21.34 -5.37 -5.04
N THR A 479 -20.81 -4.54 -4.15
CA THR A 479 -21.44 -3.27 -3.80
C THR A 479 -21.35 -2.27 -4.95
N MET A 480 -20.21 -2.21 -5.65
CA MET A 480 -20.06 -1.39 -6.86
C MET A 480 -21.02 -1.81 -7.98
N ALA A 481 -21.33 -3.11 -8.09
CA ALA A 481 -22.25 -3.64 -9.11
C ALA A 481 -23.72 -3.25 -8.88
N VAL A 482 -24.13 -2.97 -7.65
CA VAL A 482 -25.50 -2.50 -7.34
C VAL A 482 -25.64 -0.98 -7.45
N LYS A 483 -24.55 -0.25 -7.63
CA LYS A 483 -24.52 1.21 -7.83
C LYS A 483 -25.18 1.58 -9.16
N LYS A 484 -26.04 2.58 -9.15
CA LYS A 484 -26.66 3.14 -10.35
C LYS A 484 -25.78 4.19 -11.02
N PRO A 485 -25.94 4.48 -12.31
CA PRO A 485 -25.26 5.58 -12.97
C PRO A 485 -25.48 6.92 -12.23
N GLY A 486 -24.42 7.66 -11.97
CA GLY A 486 -24.45 8.93 -11.22
C GLY A 486 -24.45 8.79 -9.70
N GLU A 487 -24.39 7.58 -9.16
CA GLU A 487 -24.15 7.36 -7.74
C GLU A 487 -22.64 7.25 -7.46
N HIS A 488 -22.24 7.58 -6.25
CA HIS A 488 -20.89 7.54 -5.73
C HIS A 488 -20.76 6.48 -4.65
N VAL A 489 -19.54 6.11 -4.30
CA VAL A 489 -19.24 5.21 -3.20
C VAL A 489 -18.43 5.96 -2.15
N TRP A 490 -18.74 5.69 -0.87
CA TRP A 490 -17.94 6.13 0.26
C TRP A 490 -17.63 4.94 1.15
N THR A 491 -16.35 4.68 1.37
CA THR A 491 -15.87 3.67 2.32
C THR A 491 -15.47 4.35 3.61
N GLY A 492 -15.96 3.86 4.74
CA GLY A 492 -15.50 4.27 6.07
C GLY A 492 -14.78 3.12 6.75
N ASP A 493 -13.76 3.43 7.54
CA ASP A 493 -12.88 2.44 8.16
C ASP A 493 -12.54 2.82 9.59
N VAL A 494 -12.92 1.98 10.55
CA VAL A 494 -12.66 2.19 11.98
C VAL A 494 -12.19 0.91 12.65
N ALA A 495 -11.41 1.07 13.70
CA ALA A 495 -11.01 -0.01 14.59
C ALA A 495 -11.28 0.36 16.05
N VAL A 496 -11.71 -0.61 16.84
CA VAL A 496 -12.00 -0.45 18.27
C VAL A 496 -11.39 -1.61 19.08
N PRO A 497 -11.21 -1.44 20.40
CA PRO A 497 -10.87 -2.57 21.26
C PRO A 497 -11.87 -3.72 21.09
N MET A 498 -11.39 -4.97 21.07
CA MET A 498 -12.22 -6.17 20.81
C MET A 498 -13.48 -6.25 21.66
N SER A 499 -13.42 -5.79 22.92
CA SER A 499 -14.58 -5.76 23.81
C SER A 499 -15.68 -4.78 23.38
N ARG A 500 -15.37 -3.83 22.49
CA ARG A 500 -16.30 -2.83 21.94
C ARG A 500 -16.83 -3.20 20.56
N LEU A 501 -16.21 -4.17 19.91
CA LEU A 501 -16.58 -4.56 18.54
C LEU A 501 -18.06 -4.92 18.40
N PRO A 502 -18.68 -5.76 19.26
CA PRO A 502 -20.09 -6.11 19.12
C PRO A 502 -21.02 -4.89 19.24
N ASP A 503 -20.70 -3.94 20.12
CA ASP A 503 -21.50 -2.75 20.33
C ASP A 503 -21.43 -1.80 19.14
N ILE A 504 -20.22 -1.46 18.69
CA ILE A 504 -20.05 -0.50 17.60
C ILE A 504 -20.62 -1.03 16.26
N ILE A 505 -20.45 -2.33 15.98
CA ILE A 505 -20.90 -2.89 14.72
C ILE A 505 -22.43 -2.98 14.65
N GLU A 506 -23.09 -3.31 15.78
CA GLU A 506 -24.54 -3.33 15.88
C GLU A 506 -25.13 -1.89 15.81
N GLU A 507 -24.56 -0.94 16.54
CA GLU A 507 -25.00 0.46 16.52
C GLU A 507 -24.81 1.09 15.13
N THR A 508 -23.68 0.79 14.47
CA THR A 508 -23.42 1.26 13.10
C THR A 508 -24.42 0.65 12.12
N LYS A 509 -24.70 -0.65 12.21
CA LYS A 509 -25.71 -1.30 11.37
C LYS A 509 -27.09 -0.68 11.53
N ARG A 510 -27.48 -0.35 12.77
CA ARG A 510 -28.77 0.30 13.08
C ARG A 510 -28.82 1.71 12.50
N ASP A 511 -27.75 2.46 12.61
CA ASP A 511 -27.63 3.83 12.08
C ASP A 511 -27.71 3.83 10.54
N LEU A 512 -26.94 2.97 9.88
CA LEU A 512 -27.00 2.81 8.42
C LEU A 512 -28.40 2.44 7.94
N LYS A 513 -29.04 1.50 8.60
CA LYS A 513 -30.43 1.09 8.25
C LYS A 513 -31.40 2.26 8.42
N SER A 514 -31.23 3.11 9.45
CA SER A 514 -32.11 4.27 9.69
C SER A 514 -31.90 5.38 8.68
N SER A 515 -30.72 5.49 8.06
CA SER A 515 -30.40 6.48 7.03
C SER A 515 -31.15 6.22 5.70
N GLY A 516 -31.51 4.99 5.44
CA GLY A 516 -32.11 4.56 4.15
C GLY A 516 -31.13 4.50 2.99
N LEU A 517 -29.83 4.79 3.19
CA LEU A 517 -28.79 4.64 2.17
C LEU A 517 -28.52 3.17 1.87
N THR A 518 -28.19 2.88 0.61
CA THR A 518 -27.64 1.58 0.24
C THR A 518 -26.28 1.42 0.88
N SER A 519 -26.13 0.42 1.75
CA SER A 519 -24.92 0.26 2.55
C SER A 519 -24.66 -1.19 2.93
N SER A 520 -23.43 -1.51 3.24
CA SER A 520 -23.01 -2.80 3.78
C SER A 520 -21.87 -2.67 4.78
N ILE A 521 -21.68 -3.70 5.59
CA ILE A 521 -20.56 -3.83 6.53
C ILE A 521 -19.71 -5.03 6.13
N VAL A 522 -18.40 -4.79 6.04
CA VAL A 522 -17.37 -5.80 5.80
C VAL A 522 -16.16 -5.48 6.68
N GLY A 523 -15.40 -6.47 7.16
CA GLY A 523 -14.26 -6.07 7.99
C GLY A 523 -13.34 -7.19 8.44
N HIS A 524 -12.13 -6.76 8.86
CA HIS A 524 -11.08 -7.54 9.49
C HIS A 524 -11.35 -7.65 10.99
N VAL A 525 -12.45 -8.30 11.34
CA VAL A 525 -12.98 -8.25 12.72
C VAL A 525 -12.11 -8.97 13.75
N GLY A 526 -11.14 -9.81 13.30
CA GLY A 526 -10.13 -10.37 14.19
C GLY A 526 -9.24 -9.33 14.86
N ASP A 527 -9.08 -8.15 14.24
CA ASP A 527 -8.31 -7.00 14.72
C ASP A 527 -9.19 -5.89 15.31
N GLY A 528 -10.51 -6.13 15.47
CA GLY A 528 -11.47 -5.11 15.90
C GLY A 528 -11.79 -4.06 14.84
N ASN A 529 -11.43 -4.32 13.58
CA ASN A 529 -11.57 -3.41 12.46
C ASN A 529 -12.74 -3.80 11.56
N PHE A 530 -13.50 -2.82 11.10
CA PHE A 530 -14.51 -3.01 10.06
C PHE A 530 -14.68 -1.77 9.19
N HIS A 531 -15.20 -2.02 8.00
CA HIS A 531 -15.48 -1.02 6.99
C HIS A 531 -16.98 -0.91 6.75
N ILE A 532 -17.45 0.29 6.45
CA ILE A 532 -18.75 0.48 5.81
C ILE A 532 -18.54 0.84 4.35
N ILE A 533 -19.43 0.39 3.50
CA ILE A 533 -19.48 0.79 2.10
C ILE A 533 -20.84 1.42 1.87
N LEU A 534 -20.86 2.73 1.58
CA LEU A 534 -22.06 3.52 1.31
C LEU A 534 -22.16 3.81 -0.17
N VAL A 535 -23.35 3.66 -0.73
CA VAL A 535 -23.69 4.14 -2.07
C VAL A 535 -24.65 5.31 -1.93
N TYR A 536 -24.36 6.44 -2.56
CA TYR A 536 -25.13 7.67 -2.42
C TYR A 536 -25.14 8.49 -3.73
N SER A 537 -26.21 9.23 -3.95
CA SER A 537 -26.31 10.24 -5.02
C SER A 537 -25.80 11.60 -4.54
N ASP A 538 -25.57 12.54 -5.46
CA ASP A 538 -25.17 13.93 -5.10
C ASP A 538 -26.11 14.58 -4.08
N LYS A 539 -27.41 14.24 -4.12
CA LYS A 539 -28.42 14.76 -3.20
C LYS A 539 -28.27 14.19 -1.78
N GLU A 540 -27.74 12.99 -1.69
CA GLU A 540 -27.58 12.26 -0.41
C GLU A 540 -26.18 12.43 0.19
N ARG A 541 -25.29 13.19 -0.46
CA ARG A 541 -23.91 13.39 -0.03
C ARG A 541 -23.78 13.81 1.42
N VAL A 542 -24.55 14.81 1.85
CA VAL A 542 -24.54 15.30 3.23
C VAL A 542 -24.98 14.21 4.21
N LEU A 543 -25.99 13.41 3.84
CA LEU A 543 -26.48 12.31 4.66
C LEU A 543 -25.41 11.20 4.78
N ALA A 544 -24.71 10.89 3.69
CA ALA A 544 -23.62 9.92 3.70
C ALA A 544 -22.44 10.41 4.58
N GLU A 545 -22.07 11.69 4.45
CA GLU A 545 -21.06 12.34 5.29
C GLU A 545 -21.42 12.28 6.76
N ASP A 546 -22.66 12.61 7.13
CA ASP A 546 -23.17 12.52 8.50
C ASP A 546 -23.12 11.08 9.04
N CYS A 547 -23.45 10.06 8.23
CA CYS A 547 -23.34 8.65 8.63
C CYS A 547 -21.90 8.28 8.98
N VAL A 548 -20.95 8.64 8.13
CA VAL A 548 -19.52 8.38 8.35
C VAL A 548 -19.04 9.12 9.60
N HIS A 549 -19.37 10.39 9.77
CA HIS A 549 -19.00 11.17 10.94
C HIS A 549 -19.55 10.58 12.24
N ARG A 550 -20.80 10.11 12.25
CA ARG A 550 -21.36 9.44 13.44
C ARG A 550 -20.65 8.14 13.77
N MET A 551 -20.29 7.35 12.76
CA MET A 551 -19.50 6.14 12.96
C MET A 551 -18.12 6.45 13.55
N VAL A 552 -17.41 7.42 12.96
CA VAL A 552 -16.09 7.87 13.44
C VAL A 552 -16.17 8.35 14.88
N LYS A 553 -17.15 9.22 15.22
CA LYS A 553 -17.34 9.73 16.56
C LYS A 553 -17.58 8.61 17.56
N ARG A 554 -18.43 7.65 17.20
CA ARG A 554 -18.72 6.46 18.01
C ARG A 554 -17.47 5.61 18.25
N ALA A 555 -16.64 5.42 17.22
CA ALA A 555 -15.38 4.69 17.37
C ALA A 555 -14.43 5.39 18.33
N ILE A 556 -14.26 6.71 18.22
CA ILE A 556 -13.42 7.50 19.14
C ILE A 556 -13.95 7.46 20.57
N GLU A 557 -15.27 7.58 20.78
CA GLU A 557 -15.90 7.47 22.10
C GLU A 557 -15.71 6.08 22.73
N MET A 558 -15.51 5.05 21.91
CA MET A 558 -15.21 3.68 22.33
C MET A 558 -13.71 3.37 22.40
N GLU A 559 -12.84 4.37 22.53
CA GLU A 559 -11.36 4.27 22.60
C GLU A 559 -10.74 3.69 21.33
N GLY A 560 -11.43 3.82 20.20
CA GLY A 560 -10.99 3.35 18.90
C GLY A 560 -10.26 4.41 18.08
N THR A 561 -10.05 4.08 16.83
CA THR A 561 -9.37 4.93 15.86
C THR A 561 -10.07 4.88 14.50
N VAL A 562 -9.81 5.88 13.68
CA VAL A 562 -10.11 5.89 12.25
C VAL A 562 -8.85 5.38 11.55
N THR A 563 -8.95 4.31 10.79
CA THR A 563 -7.78 3.68 10.17
C THR A 563 -7.48 4.23 8.78
N VAL A 564 -8.45 4.93 8.20
CA VAL A 564 -8.29 5.70 6.96
C VAL A 564 -8.85 7.11 7.19
N CYS A 565 -8.11 8.11 6.74
CA CYS A 565 -8.29 9.50 7.17
C CYS A 565 -9.57 10.15 6.64
N PHE A 566 -10.47 10.53 7.53
CA PHE A 566 -11.69 11.31 7.23
C PHE A 566 -11.77 12.65 7.94
N LEU A 567 -10.65 13.27 8.26
CA LEU A 567 -10.70 14.61 8.84
C LEU A 567 -10.34 15.65 7.78
N ARG A 568 -11.38 16.29 7.23
CA ARG A 568 -11.28 17.63 6.71
C ARG A 568 -11.57 18.63 7.81
#